data_a23f0ddc22c9987f47e7e140edbf0613
#
_entry.id   a23f0ddc22c9987f47e7e140edbf0613
#
_cell.length_a   1.000
_cell.length_b   1.000
_cell.length_c   1.000
_cell.angle_alpha   90.00
_cell.angle_beta   90.00
_cell.angle_gamma   90.00
#
_symmetry.space_group_name_H-M   'P 1'
#
loop_
_entity.id
_entity.type
_entity.pdbx_description
1 polymer ?
#
loop_
_entity_poly.entity_id
_entity_poly.type
_entity_poly.pdbx_seq_one_letter_code
_entity_poly.pdbx_strand_id
1 'polypeptide(L)'
;MANTILIGMQWGDEGKGKIIDVLTARADIVVRSQGGNNAGHTVIHRGVKYILHLIPSGILRRGKVCVIGNGVVVDPLALVAEIESLRKLGVKIDKNLLISDCAHLVLPYHRILDEQRELRRGRIGTTKRGIGPAYGDKAARTGVRVSDLIQPIVFSKKLQAKVVENNRILQALGARPISFREVNETYLAAAKKLCPFVANTVVYLHRAMERGKQILFEGAQGTFLDIDHGTYPYVTSSNTTAGGACTGTGVPPHRMDRVVGVMKAYSTRVGEGALPTEDDQLAQRLHNLGREFGATTGRKRRCGWFDAVATRYARMINGIDEIAITNLDGLDHVDPIRVCVAYRLNEKHLDVPPCDASHLANCEPVYEEVRGWNASTHAARKFSQLPSAARKYIRYISELTGGKLSMVSVGPARGETIIL
;
A
#
# COMPACT_ATOMS: atom_id res chain seq x y z
N MET A 1 -24.13 -6.12 -5.30
CA MET A 1 -22.72 -5.76 -5.64
C MET A 1 -21.82 -6.27 -4.53
N ALA A 2 -20.56 -6.54 -4.82
CA ALA A 2 -19.69 -7.34 -3.97
C ALA A 2 -18.79 -6.48 -3.06
N ASN A 3 -18.52 -6.95 -1.84
CA ASN A 3 -17.42 -6.46 -1.02
C ASN A 3 -16.11 -6.76 -1.74
N THR A 4 -15.34 -5.73 -2.06
CA THR A 4 -14.18 -5.85 -2.95
C THR A 4 -12.91 -5.55 -2.18
N ILE A 5 -11.92 -6.45 -2.26
CA ILE A 5 -10.55 -6.17 -1.80
C ILE A 5 -9.73 -5.71 -2.99
N LEU A 6 -8.96 -4.65 -2.82
CA LEU A 6 -7.98 -4.20 -3.82
C LEU A 6 -6.58 -4.27 -3.23
N ILE A 7 -5.69 -5.02 -3.88
CA ILE A 7 -4.29 -5.22 -3.44
C ILE A 7 -3.30 -4.94 -4.56
N GLY A 8 -2.04 -4.67 -4.19
CA GLY A 8 -0.92 -4.63 -5.12
C GLY A 8 -0.33 -6.02 -5.32
N MET A 9 -0.02 -6.35 -6.57
CA MET A 9 0.51 -7.66 -6.92
C MET A 9 2.05 -7.73 -6.94
N GLN A 10 2.72 -6.58 -6.84
CA GLN A 10 4.17 -6.44 -6.98
C GLN A 10 4.78 -5.90 -5.68
N TRP A 11 5.77 -5.02 -5.75
CA TRP A 11 6.49 -4.44 -4.61
C TRP A 11 5.94 -3.06 -4.18
N GLY A 12 4.64 -2.83 -4.32
CA GLY A 12 4.02 -1.53 -4.04
C GLY A 12 4.15 -0.56 -5.22
N ASP A 13 3.55 0.61 -5.04
CA ASP A 13 3.56 1.70 -6.05
C ASP A 13 2.94 1.33 -7.41
N GLU A 14 2.06 0.29 -7.45
CA GLU A 14 1.38 -0.16 -8.66
C GLU A 14 0.32 0.82 -9.18
N GLY A 15 0.19 2.00 -8.60
CA GLY A 15 -0.85 2.96 -8.99
C GLY A 15 -2.24 2.65 -8.42
N LYS A 16 -2.30 1.90 -7.31
CA LYS A 16 -3.55 1.52 -6.62
C LYS A 16 -4.47 2.70 -6.31
N GLY A 17 -3.91 3.83 -5.88
CA GLY A 17 -4.72 5.00 -5.50
C GLY A 17 -5.69 5.44 -6.60
N LYS A 18 -5.29 5.39 -7.87
CA LYS A 18 -6.16 5.71 -9.01
C LYS A 18 -7.25 4.65 -9.20
N ILE A 19 -6.90 3.37 -9.12
CA ILE A 19 -7.86 2.26 -9.28
C ILE A 19 -8.87 2.27 -8.14
N ILE A 20 -8.41 2.54 -6.91
CA ILE A 20 -9.30 2.74 -5.74
C ILE A 20 -10.28 3.87 -6.01
N ASP A 21 -9.80 5.01 -6.49
CA ASP A 21 -10.68 6.16 -6.79
C ASP A 21 -11.73 5.80 -7.86
N VAL A 22 -11.38 5.01 -8.88
CA VAL A 22 -12.34 4.50 -9.87
C VAL A 22 -13.38 3.59 -9.22
N LEU A 23 -12.95 2.60 -8.42
CA LEU A 23 -13.84 1.64 -7.77
C LEU A 23 -14.70 2.28 -6.67
N THR A 24 -14.21 3.31 -6.00
CA THR A 24 -14.93 4.05 -4.96
C THR A 24 -16.25 4.64 -5.47
N ALA A 25 -16.38 4.87 -6.78
CA ALA A 25 -17.65 5.33 -7.36
C ALA A 25 -18.82 4.41 -6.99
N ARG A 26 -18.56 3.10 -6.93
CA ARG A 26 -19.55 2.05 -6.68
C ARG A 26 -19.58 1.58 -5.22
N ALA A 27 -18.64 1.95 -4.38
CA ALA A 27 -18.60 1.58 -2.96
C ALA A 27 -19.35 2.61 -2.11
N ASP A 28 -19.96 2.17 -1.01
CA ASP A 28 -20.50 3.05 0.05
C ASP A 28 -19.45 3.39 1.09
N ILE A 29 -18.58 2.43 1.37
CA ILE A 29 -17.57 2.49 2.44
C ILE A 29 -16.21 2.13 1.84
N VAL A 30 -15.16 2.87 2.22
CA VAL A 30 -13.77 2.55 1.87
C VAL A 30 -12.98 2.34 3.16
N VAL A 31 -12.29 1.20 3.27
CA VAL A 31 -11.61 0.78 4.50
C VAL A 31 -10.12 0.58 4.26
N ARG A 32 -9.29 1.19 5.08
CA ARG A 32 -7.86 0.83 5.24
C ARG A 32 -7.74 -0.24 6.32
N SER A 33 -7.16 -1.36 5.96
CA SER A 33 -7.07 -2.54 6.84
C SER A 33 -5.70 -2.76 7.46
N GLN A 34 -4.63 -2.15 6.91
CA GLN A 34 -3.25 -2.41 7.36
C GLN A 34 -2.31 -1.24 6.99
N GLY A 35 -1.06 -1.33 7.46
CA GLY A 35 -0.04 -0.31 7.25
C GLY A 35 -0.22 0.87 8.24
N GLY A 36 0.26 2.02 7.84
CA GLY A 36 0.18 3.25 8.61
C GLY A 36 0.45 4.45 7.71
N ASN A 37 1.02 5.52 8.25
CA ASN A 37 1.37 6.72 7.50
C ASN A 37 2.61 6.57 6.58
N ASN A 38 3.15 5.34 6.44
CA ASN A 38 4.15 4.98 5.44
C ASN A 38 3.55 4.80 4.03
N ALA A 39 2.25 4.62 3.91
CA ALA A 39 1.57 4.61 2.62
C ALA A 39 1.42 6.02 2.04
N GLY A 40 1.39 6.13 0.72
CA GLY A 40 1.14 7.39 0.00
C GLY A 40 0.28 7.12 -1.24
N HIS A 41 -1.06 7.25 -1.11
CA HIS A 41 -1.97 7.08 -2.24
C HIS A 41 -2.20 8.43 -2.91
N THR A 42 -1.65 8.58 -4.11
CA THR A 42 -1.87 9.78 -4.93
C THR A 42 -3.17 9.63 -5.69
N VAL A 43 -4.06 10.62 -5.53
CA VAL A 43 -5.33 10.73 -6.28
C VAL A 43 -5.39 12.11 -6.91
N ILE A 44 -5.69 12.19 -8.20
CA ILE A 44 -5.97 13.44 -8.89
C ILE A 44 -7.48 13.60 -9.02
N HIS A 45 -8.03 14.56 -8.29
CA HIS A 45 -9.45 14.88 -8.32
C HIS A 45 -9.69 16.33 -8.71
N ARG A 46 -10.43 16.57 -9.82
CA ARG A 46 -10.71 17.92 -10.36
C ARG A 46 -9.45 18.77 -10.57
N GLY A 47 -8.38 18.15 -11.08
CA GLY A 47 -7.10 18.83 -11.33
C GLY A 47 -6.22 19.04 -10.09
N VAL A 48 -6.72 18.76 -8.89
CA VAL A 48 -5.96 18.86 -7.63
C VAL A 48 -5.36 17.51 -7.29
N LYS A 49 -4.07 17.50 -6.96
CA LYS A 49 -3.33 16.30 -6.51
C LYS A 49 -3.44 16.18 -4.99
N TYR A 50 -3.99 15.07 -4.53
CA TYR A 50 -4.06 14.69 -3.12
C TYR A 50 -3.10 13.53 -2.85
N ILE A 51 -2.38 13.58 -1.74
CA ILE A 51 -1.55 12.48 -1.24
C ILE A 51 -2.12 12.07 0.11
N LEU A 52 -2.72 10.87 0.16
CA LEU A 52 -3.37 10.33 1.35
C LEU A 52 -2.47 9.29 2.01
N HIS A 53 -2.31 9.38 3.31
CA HIS A 53 -1.43 8.51 4.09
C HIS A 53 -2.20 7.51 4.96
N LEU A 54 -3.03 8.00 5.87
CA LEU A 54 -3.84 7.19 6.79
C LEU A 54 -5.31 7.13 6.37
N ILE A 55 -5.83 8.25 5.85
CA ILE A 55 -7.24 8.37 5.50
C ILE A 55 -7.51 7.64 4.17
N PRO A 56 -8.54 6.75 4.12
CA PRO A 56 -8.91 6.08 2.88
C PRO A 56 -9.29 7.05 1.76
N SER A 57 -8.97 6.67 0.52
CA SER A 57 -9.16 7.54 -0.67
C SER A 57 -10.61 7.93 -0.94
N GLY A 58 -11.56 7.19 -0.38
CA GLY A 58 -12.99 7.51 -0.45
C GLY A 58 -13.39 8.86 0.15
N ILE A 59 -12.57 9.44 1.02
CA ILE A 59 -12.83 10.73 1.68
C ILE A 59 -13.00 11.89 0.69
N LEU A 60 -12.42 11.78 -0.50
CA LEU A 60 -12.50 12.76 -1.57
C LEU A 60 -13.87 12.75 -2.30
N ARG A 61 -14.74 11.78 -1.99
CA ARG A 61 -16.05 11.64 -2.63
C ARG A 61 -17.18 11.86 -1.64
N ARG A 62 -18.14 12.72 -2.02
CA ARG A 62 -19.35 12.96 -1.21
C ARG A 62 -20.15 11.68 -1.02
N GLY A 63 -20.74 11.51 0.17
CA GLY A 63 -21.61 10.39 0.50
C GLY A 63 -20.90 9.06 0.78
N LYS A 64 -19.58 9.03 0.80
CA LYS A 64 -18.79 7.84 1.16
C LYS A 64 -18.36 7.93 2.61
N VAL A 65 -18.29 6.77 3.29
CA VAL A 65 -17.71 6.65 4.62
C VAL A 65 -16.33 6.02 4.50
N CYS A 66 -15.38 6.56 5.26
CA CYS A 66 -14.01 6.08 5.30
C CYS A 66 -13.72 5.50 6.67
N VAL A 67 -13.11 4.31 6.71
CA VAL A 67 -12.81 3.58 7.94
C VAL A 67 -11.32 3.27 8.02
N ILE A 68 -10.70 3.65 9.13
CA ILE A 68 -9.36 3.20 9.51
C ILE A 68 -9.57 1.99 10.43
N GLY A 69 -9.26 0.79 9.92
CA GLY A 69 -9.48 -0.49 10.59
C GLY A 69 -8.48 -0.77 11.71
N ASN A 70 -8.76 -1.80 12.49
CA ASN A 70 -7.95 -2.23 13.64
C ASN A 70 -6.56 -2.75 13.26
N GLY A 71 -6.35 -3.13 12.01
CA GLY A 71 -5.04 -3.56 11.51
C GLY A 71 -4.07 -2.43 11.22
N VAL A 72 -4.54 -1.19 11.10
CA VAL A 72 -3.70 -0.01 10.88
C VAL A 72 -2.98 0.40 12.15
N VAL A 73 -1.72 0.86 12.03
CA VAL A 73 -1.04 1.57 13.11
C VAL A 73 -1.16 3.08 12.86
N VAL A 74 -1.77 3.78 13.82
CA VAL A 74 -2.19 5.17 13.70
C VAL A 74 -1.19 6.08 14.40
N ASP A 75 -0.62 7.02 13.65
CA ASP A 75 0.08 8.15 14.25
C ASP A 75 -0.93 9.27 14.49
N PRO A 76 -1.27 9.59 15.74
CA PRO A 76 -2.31 10.57 16.04
C PRO A 76 -1.99 11.97 15.52
N LEU A 77 -0.73 12.37 15.60
CA LEU A 77 -0.29 13.71 15.18
C LEU A 77 -0.34 13.82 13.65
N ALA A 78 0.14 12.78 12.95
CA ALA A 78 0.08 12.73 11.49
C ALA A 78 -1.37 12.71 10.99
N LEU A 79 -2.26 11.96 11.65
CA LEU A 79 -3.66 11.88 11.27
C LEU A 79 -4.39 13.22 11.47
N VAL A 80 -4.14 13.91 12.59
CA VAL A 80 -4.69 15.26 12.80
C VAL A 80 -4.22 16.22 11.71
N ALA A 81 -2.92 16.21 11.40
CA ALA A 81 -2.35 17.06 10.35
C ALA A 81 -2.96 16.75 8.97
N GLU A 82 -3.17 15.46 8.65
CA GLU A 82 -3.81 15.03 7.40
C GLU A 82 -5.27 15.51 7.32
N ILE A 83 -6.05 15.37 8.40
CA ILE A 83 -7.43 15.88 8.49
C ILE A 83 -7.47 17.41 8.26
N GLU A 84 -6.60 18.15 8.94
CA GLU A 84 -6.55 19.62 8.83
C GLU A 84 -6.13 20.07 7.43
N SER A 85 -5.16 19.39 6.84
CA SER A 85 -4.72 19.66 5.46
C SER A 85 -5.85 19.45 4.44
N LEU A 86 -6.55 18.33 4.55
CA LEU A 86 -7.67 18.01 3.65
C LEU A 86 -8.84 18.99 3.83
N ARG A 87 -9.15 19.39 5.07
CA ARG A 87 -10.17 20.40 5.35
C ARG A 87 -9.83 21.77 4.73
N LYS A 88 -8.56 22.18 4.79
CA LYS A 88 -8.07 23.40 4.12
C LYS A 88 -8.25 23.34 2.59
N LEU A 89 -8.18 22.15 2.00
CA LEU A 89 -8.46 21.91 0.58
C LEU A 89 -9.96 21.74 0.27
N GLY A 90 -10.84 22.01 1.23
CA GLY A 90 -12.31 21.97 1.05
C GLY A 90 -12.91 20.56 1.16
N VAL A 91 -12.14 19.55 1.60
CA VAL A 91 -12.69 18.21 1.83
C VAL A 91 -13.48 18.19 3.12
N LYS A 92 -14.74 17.77 3.04
CA LYS A 92 -15.59 17.65 4.23
C LYS A 92 -15.24 16.37 4.99
N ILE A 93 -14.70 16.50 6.20
CA ILE A 93 -14.38 15.40 7.10
C ILE A 93 -15.13 15.60 8.42
N ASP A 94 -16.09 14.72 8.65
CA ASP A 94 -17.03 14.79 9.78
C ASP A 94 -17.44 13.34 10.15
N LYS A 95 -18.72 13.03 10.26
CA LYS A 95 -19.26 11.68 10.50
C LYS A 95 -18.91 10.63 9.41
N ASN A 96 -18.25 11.05 8.36
CA ASN A 96 -17.81 10.23 7.24
C ASN A 96 -16.38 9.67 7.41
N LEU A 97 -15.72 9.88 8.54
CA LEU A 97 -14.48 9.23 8.94
C LEU A 97 -14.70 8.47 10.24
N LEU A 98 -14.24 7.21 10.29
CA LEU A 98 -14.25 6.38 11.49
C LEU A 98 -12.86 5.80 11.71
N ILE A 99 -12.44 5.77 12.99
CA ILE A 99 -11.16 5.22 13.43
C ILE A 99 -11.45 4.09 14.41
N SER A 100 -10.86 2.91 14.16
CA SER A 100 -11.02 1.79 15.08
C SER A 100 -10.43 2.11 16.45
N ASP A 101 -11.23 1.90 17.49
CA ASP A 101 -10.82 1.92 18.88
C ASP A 101 -9.73 0.89 19.20
N CYS A 102 -9.68 -0.22 18.44
CA CYS A 102 -8.70 -1.28 18.57
C CYS A 102 -7.40 -1.06 17.77
N ALA A 103 -7.29 -0.02 16.94
CA ALA A 103 -6.07 0.30 16.21
C ALA A 103 -4.94 0.70 17.19
N HIS A 104 -3.70 0.31 16.86
CA HIS A 104 -2.52 0.63 17.68
C HIS A 104 -1.93 1.98 17.33
N LEU A 105 -1.28 2.61 18.27
CA LEU A 105 -0.65 3.91 18.09
C LEU A 105 0.81 3.80 17.66
N VAL A 106 1.22 4.70 16.78
CA VAL A 106 2.63 5.02 16.58
C VAL A 106 3.00 6.12 17.58
N LEU A 107 3.98 5.86 18.43
CA LEU A 107 4.50 6.78 19.43
C LEU A 107 5.89 7.30 19.01
N PRO A 108 6.39 8.42 19.56
CA PRO A 108 7.66 9.02 19.15
C PRO A 108 8.86 8.08 19.22
N TYR A 109 8.95 7.23 20.25
CA TYR A 109 10.04 6.27 20.36
C TYR A 109 10.06 5.24 19.21
N HIS A 110 8.89 4.90 18.61
CA HIS A 110 8.85 4.03 17.45
C HIS A 110 9.60 4.63 16.27
N ARG A 111 9.44 5.94 16.03
CA ARG A 111 10.12 6.64 14.94
C ARG A 111 11.63 6.68 15.17
N ILE A 112 12.06 6.99 16.40
CA ILE A 112 13.48 7.04 16.73
C ILE A 112 14.11 5.65 16.60
N LEU A 113 13.44 4.60 17.08
CA LEU A 113 13.89 3.22 16.92
C LEU A 113 14.02 2.82 15.45
N ASP A 114 13.07 3.21 14.58
CA ASP A 114 13.11 2.97 13.17
C ASP A 114 14.30 3.70 12.51
N GLU A 115 14.51 4.96 12.85
CA GLU A 115 15.67 5.74 12.40
C GLU A 115 17.00 5.12 12.84
N GLN A 116 17.13 4.71 14.10
CA GLN A 116 18.36 4.09 14.61
C GLN A 116 18.67 2.75 13.94
N ARG A 117 17.65 1.97 13.60
CA ARG A 117 17.82 0.73 12.84
C ARG A 117 18.33 0.99 11.42
N GLU A 118 17.84 2.05 10.75
CA GLU A 118 18.26 2.43 9.42
C GLU A 118 19.69 3.01 9.33
N LEU A 119 20.29 3.40 10.46
CA LEU A 119 21.68 3.84 10.51
C LEU A 119 22.69 2.68 10.59
N ARG A 120 22.23 1.46 10.87
CA ARG A 120 23.08 0.27 11.02
C ARG A 120 23.29 -0.47 9.71
N ARG A 121 24.30 -1.39 9.69
CA ARG A 121 24.46 -2.36 8.59
C ARG A 121 23.22 -3.27 8.51
N GLY A 122 22.77 -3.60 7.29
CA GLY A 122 21.54 -4.38 7.07
C GLY A 122 20.25 -3.56 7.14
N ARG A 123 20.32 -2.26 6.81
CA ARG A 123 19.15 -1.39 6.65
C ARG A 123 18.15 -1.99 5.65
N ILE A 124 16.88 -1.76 5.89
CA ILE A 124 15.77 -2.23 5.04
C ILE A 124 15.40 -1.17 3.98
N GLY A 125 15.70 0.10 4.25
CA GLY A 125 15.28 1.23 3.43
C GLY A 125 13.88 1.73 3.81
N THR A 126 13.56 1.71 5.12
CA THR A 126 12.23 2.10 5.64
C THR A 126 11.91 3.57 5.40
N THR A 127 10.66 3.95 5.63
CA THR A 127 10.19 5.34 5.56
C THR A 127 10.51 6.13 6.84
N LYS A 128 11.10 5.53 7.86
CA LYS A 128 11.40 6.11 9.19
C LYS A 128 10.16 6.67 9.89
N ARG A 129 9.01 6.04 9.68
CA ARG A 129 7.73 6.44 10.28
C ARG A 129 7.36 5.65 11.54
N GLY A 130 8.24 4.74 11.97
CA GLY A 130 8.03 3.94 13.19
C GLY A 130 7.01 2.80 13.01
N ILE A 131 6.70 2.43 11.79
CA ILE A 131 5.66 1.42 11.50
C ILE A 131 6.09 0.05 12.00
N GLY A 132 7.31 -0.39 11.68
CA GLY A 132 7.86 -1.67 12.12
C GLY A 132 7.87 -1.81 13.64
N PRO A 133 8.47 -0.87 14.39
CA PRO A 133 8.44 -0.91 15.85
C PRO A 133 7.04 -0.88 16.46
N ALA A 134 6.07 -0.16 15.87
CA ALA A 134 4.69 -0.14 16.35
C ALA A 134 3.98 -1.51 16.15
N TYR A 135 4.20 -2.18 15.02
CA TYR A 135 3.76 -3.57 14.82
C TYR A 135 4.50 -4.55 15.74
N GLY A 136 5.77 -4.29 16.04
CA GLY A 136 6.53 -5.06 17.04
C GLY A 136 5.87 -5.00 18.42
N ASP A 137 5.51 -3.81 18.90
CA ASP A 137 4.78 -3.63 20.16
C ASP A 137 3.39 -4.30 20.14
N LYS A 138 2.69 -4.24 19.02
CA LYS A 138 1.41 -4.94 18.83
C LYS A 138 1.56 -6.45 19.00
N ALA A 139 2.55 -7.06 18.31
CA ALA A 139 2.81 -8.50 18.38
C ALA A 139 3.31 -8.94 19.77
N ALA A 140 4.13 -8.12 20.42
CA ALA A 140 4.58 -8.33 21.80
C ALA A 140 3.47 -8.12 22.84
N ARG A 141 2.31 -7.60 22.45
CA ARG A 141 1.17 -7.30 23.33
C ARG A 141 1.45 -6.20 24.36
N THR A 142 2.33 -5.27 24.00
CA THR A 142 2.73 -4.13 24.80
C THR A 142 2.31 -2.78 24.22
N GLY A 143 1.68 -2.81 23.04
CA GLY A 143 1.26 -1.62 22.31
C GLY A 143 0.12 -0.85 22.99
N VAL A 144 0.05 0.44 22.72
CA VAL A 144 -1.02 1.34 23.16
C VAL A 144 -2.04 1.47 22.04
N ARG A 145 -3.34 1.40 22.35
CA ARG A 145 -4.45 1.47 21.40
C ARG A 145 -5.10 2.85 21.37
N VAL A 146 -5.91 3.08 20.33
CA VAL A 146 -6.75 4.29 20.24
C VAL A 146 -7.74 4.36 21.41
N SER A 147 -8.32 3.23 21.82
CA SER A 147 -9.19 3.15 23.01
C SER A 147 -8.51 3.61 24.29
N ASP A 148 -7.20 3.40 24.43
CA ASP A 148 -6.44 3.90 25.56
C ASP A 148 -6.23 5.43 25.45
N LEU A 149 -5.91 5.91 24.24
CA LEU A 149 -5.63 7.32 23.97
C LEU A 149 -6.80 8.24 24.35
N ILE A 150 -8.03 7.81 24.09
CA ILE A 150 -9.23 8.59 24.40
C ILE A 150 -9.63 8.54 25.88
N GLN A 151 -8.88 7.81 26.71
CA GLN A 151 -9.01 7.73 28.16
C GLN A 151 -7.77 8.33 28.83
N PRO A 152 -7.75 9.64 29.18
CA PRO A 152 -6.54 10.35 29.57
C PRO A 152 -5.72 9.68 30.67
N ILE A 153 -6.38 9.18 31.74
CA ILE A 153 -5.71 8.52 32.86
C ILE A 153 -5.04 7.22 32.45
N VAL A 154 -5.76 6.40 31.65
CA VAL A 154 -5.26 5.12 31.12
C VAL A 154 -4.08 5.35 30.19
N PHE A 155 -4.22 6.30 29.26
CA PHE A 155 -3.17 6.67 28.33
C PHE A 155 -1.91 7.14 29.04
N SER A 156 -2.02 8.11 29.97
CA SER A 156 -0.88 8.64 30.68
C SER A 156 -0.12 7.56 31.46
N LYS A 157 -0.82 6.65 32.14
CA LYS A 157 -0.21 5.53 32.86
C LYS A 157 0.55 4.57 31.92
N LYS A 158 -0.07 4.16 30.81
CA LYS A 158 0.57 3.29 29.82
C LYS A 158 1.76 3.97 29.14
N LEU A 159 1.59 5.25 28.76
CA LEU A 159 2.64 6.03 28.12
C LEU A 159 3.86 6.17 29.04
N GLN A 160 3.66 6.45 30.32
CA GLN A 160 4.75 6.59 31.30
C GLN A 160 5.59 5.31 31.34
N ALA A 161 4.96 4.16 31.47
CA ALA A 161 5.65 2.86 31.46
C ALA A 161 6.46 2.66 30.17
N LYS A 162 5.85 2.97 29.00
CA LYS A 162 6.51 2.86 27.71
C LYS A 162 7.66 3.82 27.51
N VAL A 163 7.56 5.04 28.03
CA VAL A 163 8.63 6.03 27.97
C VAL A 163 9.81 5.58 28.81
N VAL A 164 9.59 5.09 30.04
CA VAL A 164 10.66 4.59 30.90
C VAL A 164 11.38 3.41 30.26
N GLU A 165 10.64 2.42 29.75
CA GLU A 165 11.19 1.24 29.07
C GLU A 165 12.02 1.65 27.85
N ASN A 166 11.42 2.42 26.92
CA ASN A 166 12.05 2.74 25.66
C ASN A 166 13.19 3.76 25.79
N ASN A 167 13.15 4.67 26.76
CA ASN A 167 14.27 5.58 26.97
C ASN A 167 15.57 4.85 27.33
N ARG A 168 15.51 3.72 28.05
CA ARG A 168 16.68 2.86 28.30
C ARG A 168 17.25 2.31 27.00
N ILE A 169 16.35 1.86 26.11
CA ILE A 169 16.75 1.34 24.80
C ILE A 169 17.34 2.46 23.92
N LEU A 170 16.71 3.63 23.89
CA LEU A 170 17.18 4.79 23.12
C LEU A 170 18.57 5.23 23.59
N GLN A 171 18.80 5.31 24.91
CA GLN A 171 20.10 5.64 25.48
C GLN A 171 21.18 4.61 25.11
N ALA A 172 20.88 3.31 25.17
CA ALA A 172 21.79 2.26 24.74
C ALA A 172 22.12 2.32 23.24
N LEU A 173 21.23 2.93 22.42
CA LEU A 173 21.43 3.17 20.99
C LEU A 173 22.15 4.50 20.71
N GLY A 174 22.46 5.31 21.72
CA GLY A 174 23.04 6.65 21.57
C GLY A 174 22.02 7.72 21.13
N ALA A 175 20.72 7.41 21.20
CA ALA A 175 19.67 8.36 20.85
C ALA A 175 19.20 9.17 22.07
N ARG A 176 18.62 10.34 21.81
CA ARG A 176 18.07 11.19 22.88
C ARG A 176 16.81 10.58 23.48
N PRO A 177 16.67 10.57 24.82
CA PRO A 177 15.43 10.18 25.49
C PRO A 177 14.28 11.09 25.09
N ILE A 178 13.05 10.55 25.12
CA ILE A 178 11.83 11.33 24.92
C ILE A 178 11.26 11.81 26.25
N SER A 179 10.64 12.98 26.23
CA SER A 179 9.97 13.56 27.42
C SER A 179 8.55 12.98 27.54
N PHE A 180 8.26 12.33 28.67
CA PHE A 180 6.89 11.89 28.97
C PHE A 180 5.90 13.06 28.94
N ARG A 181 6.26 14.20 29.56
CA ARG A 181 5.36 15.35 29.64
C ARG A 181 4.97 15.87 28.25
N GLU A 182 5.94 16.12 27.40
CA GLU A 182 5.70 16.63 26.05
C GLU A 182 4.85 15.67 25.22
N VAL A 183 5.17 14.36 25.26
CA VAL A 183 4.40 13.35 24.51
C VAL A 183 2.99 13.26 25.07
N ASN A 184 2.81 13.26 26.40
CA ASN A 184 1.49 13.17 27.01
C ASN A 184 0.62 14.37 26.65
N GLU A 185 1.15 15.59 26.77
CA GLU A 185 0.41 16.82 26.42
C GLU A 185 0.00 16.86 24.96
N THR A 186 0.94 16.57 24.04
CA THR A 186 0.67 16.62 22.59
C THR A 186 -0.29 15.55 22.13
N TYR A 187 -0.18 14.32 22.67
CA TYR A 187 -1.05 13.22 22.28
C TYR A 187 -2.45 13.35 22.87
N LEU A 188 -2.59 13.87 24.09
CA LEU A 188 -3.91 14.19 24.66
C LEU A 188 -4.60 15.34 23.91
N ALA A 189 -3.84 16.32 23.41
CA ALA A 189 -4.39 17.35 22.52
C ALA A 189 -4.88 16.77 21.21
N ALA A 190 -4.13 15.84 20.60
CA ALA A 190 -4.56 15.11 19.42
C ALA A 190 -5.78 14.21 19.72
N ALA A 191 -5.82 13.55 20.87
CA ALA A 191 -6.95 12.72 21.31
C ALA A 191 -8.28 13.49 21.31
N LYS A 192 -8.28 14.72 21.81
CA LYS A 192 -9.48 15.59 21.80
C LYS A 192 -10.02 15.83 20.38
N LYS A 193 -9.11 15.99 19.40
CA LYS A 193 -9.49 16.20 17.99
C LYS A 193 -9.96 14.90 17.30
N LEU A 194 -9.42 13.75 17.71
CA LEU A 194 -9.71 12.44 17.10
C LEU A 194 -10.89 11.72 17.75
N CYS A 195 -11.19 11.98 19.01
CA CYS A 195 -12.26 11.33 19.78
C CYS A 195 -13.62 11.25 19.04
N PRO A 196 -14.08 12.31 18.33
CA PRO A 196 -15.35 12.26 17.59
C PRO A 196 -15.40 11.22 16.46
N PHE A 197 -14.24 10.73 15.98
CA PHE A 197 -14.13 9.76 14.91
C PHE A 197 -13.94 8.32 15.41
N VAL A 198 -13.67 8.13 16.71
CA VAL A 198 -13.37 6.82 17.29
C VAL A 198 -14.66 6.00 17.43
N ALA A 199 -14.63 4.78 16.94
CA ALA A 199 -15.76 3.88 16.97
C ALA A 199 -15.32 2.41 16.99
N ASN A 200 -16.23 1.52 17.39
CA ASN A 200 -16.09 0.09 17.14
C ASN A 200 -16.36 -0.18 15.66
N THR A 201 -15.30 -0.15 14.86
CA THR A 201 -15.39 -0.29 13.39
C THR A 201 -15.78 -1.69 12.96
N VAL A 202 -15.50 -2.72 13.75
CA VAL A 202 -15.91 -4.10 13.45
C VAL A 202 -17.44 -4.19 13.44
N VAL A 203 -18.08 -3.74 14.52
CA VAL A 203 -19.55 -3.73 14.62
C VAL A 203 -20.17 -2.84 13.53
N TYR A 204 -19.55 -1.69 13.27
CA TYR A 204 -20.01 -0.80 12.19
C TYR A 204 -20.02 -1.48 10.82
N LEU A 205 -18.93 -2.15 10.44
CA LEU A 205 -18.80 -2.83 9.15
C LEU A 205 -19.80 -4.00 9.02
N HIS A 206 -19.97 -4.79 10.07
CA HIS A 206 -20.95 -5.90 10.08
C HIS A 206 -22.38 -5.37 9.87
N ARG A 207 -22.80 -4.36 10.62
CA ARG A 207 -24.12 -3.73 10.46
C ARG A 207 -24.30 -3.07 9.08
N ALA A 208 -23.23 -2.54 8.50
CA ALA A 208 -23.27 -1.98 7.16
C ALA A 208 -23.51 -3.08 6.11
N MET A 209 -22.81 -4.22 6.23
CA MET A 209 -23.00 -5.37 5.32
C MET A 209 -24.42 -5.96 5.44
N GLU A 210 -24.99 -6.05 6.65
CA GLU A 210 -26.38 -6.48 6.88
C GLU A 210 -27.39 -5.56 6.18
N ARG A 211 -27.06 -4.27 6.06
CA ARG A 211 -27.86 -3.27 5.33
C ARG A 211 -27.56 -3.22 3.81
N GLY A 212 -26.84 -4.20 3.29
CA GLY A 212 -26.50 -4.29 1.87
C GLY A 212 -25.48 -3.23 1.38
N LYS A 213 -24.73 -2.57 2.30
CA LYS A 213 -23.71 -1.60 1.92
C LYS A 213 -22.51 -2.26 1.28
N GLN A 214 -21.96 -1.61 0.25
CA GLN A 214 -20.81 -2.06 -0.53
C GLN A 214 -19.52 -1.55 0.10
N ILE A 215 -18.58 -2.44 0.39
CA ILE A 215 -17.33 -2.10 1.03
C ILE A 215 -16.16 -2.33 0.07
N LEU A 216 -15.30 -1.33 -0.08
CA LEU A 216 -14.02 -1.42 -0.77
C LEU A 216 -12.90 -1.43 0.27
N PHE A 217 -12.16 -2.53 0.34
CA PHE A 217 -10.97 -2.66 1.18
C PHE A 217 -9.74 -2.20 0.39
N GLU A 218 -9.20 -1.08 0.80
CA GLU A 218 -8.07 -0.38 0.19
C GLU A 218 -6.76 -0.92 0.75
N GLY A 219 -6.09 -1.82 0.00
CA GLY A 219 -4.77 -2.32 0.35
C GLY A 219 -3.67 -1.27 0.18
N ALA A 220 -2.68 -1.28 1.03
CA ALA A 220 -1.46 -0.50 0.92
C ALA A 220 -0.27 -1.42 0.61
N GLN A 221 0.83 -0.85 0.10
CA GLN A 221 2.02 -1.59 -0.35
C GLN A 221 1.68 -2.60 -1.46
N GLY A 222 2.32 -3.74 -1.49
CA GLY A 222 2.10 -4.80 -2.48
C GLY A 222 2.42 -6.17 -1.89
N THR A 223 2.04 -7.23 -2.58
CA THR A 223 2.17 -8.63 -2.14
C THR A 223 3.60 -9.00 -1.74
N PHE A 224 4.60 -8.54 -2.51
CA PHE A 224 6.02 -8.82 -2.22
C PHE A 224 6.61 -7.97 -1.09
N LEU A 225 5.81 -7.10 -0.48
CA LEU A 225 6.11 -6.40 0.76
C LEU A 225 5.33 -6.95 1.96
N ASP A 226 4.57 -8.04 1.81
CA ASP A 226 3.87 -8.72 2.90
C ASP A 226 4.86 -9.34 3.89
N ILE A 227 4.54 -9.27 5.19
CA ILE A 227 5.43 -9.76 6.25
C ILE A 227 5.66 -11.28 6.17
N ASP A 228 4.68 -12.05 5.70
CA ASP A 228 4.73 -13.50 5.64
C ASP A 228 5.08 -14.03 4.24
N HIS A 229 4.59 -13.34 3.19
CA HIS A 229 4.67 -13.81 1.80
C HIS A 229 5.61 -12.98 0.92
N GLY A 230 6.16 -11.89 1.45
CA GLY A 230 7.04 -10.99 0.71
C GLY A 230 8.51 -11.41 0.74
N THR A 231 9.34 -10.53 0.21
CA THR A 231 10.81 -10.72 0.12
C THR A 231 11.50 -10.40 1.45
N TYR A 232 11.16 -11.15 2.50
CA TYR A 232 11.70 -10.96 3.84
C TYR A 232 13.25 -11.02 3.84
N PRO A 233 13.99 -10.14 4.56
CA PRO A 233 13.50 -9.14 5.52
C PRO A 233 13.10 -7.78 4.91
N TYR A 234 13.20 -7.61 3.60
CA TYR A 234 12.94 -6.36 2.90
C TYR A 234 11.44 -6.20 2.60
N VAL A 235 10.63 -6.14 3.64
CA VAL A 235 9.16 -6.10 3.61
C VAL A 235 8.62 -5.02 4.55
N THR A 236 7.31 -4.75 4.48
CA THR A 236 6.61 -4.01 5.54
C THR A 236 6.25 -4.94 6.70
N SER A 237 5.95 -4.39 7.85
CA SER A 237 5.62 -5.18 9.05
C SER A 237 4.13 -5.52 9.15
N SER A 238 3.42 -5.48 8.05
CA SER A 238 1.97 -5.77 8.00
C SER A 238 1.62 -6.78 6.91
N ASN A 239 0.45 -7.42 7.04
CA ASN A 239 -0.08 -8.30 6.02
C ASN A 239 -0.74 -7.48 4.91
N THR A 240 -0.13 -7.47 3.73
CA THR A 240 -0.57 -6.74 2.55
C THR A 240 -1.43 -7.57 1.60
N THR A 241 -1.53 -8.87 1.89
CA THR A 241 -2.35 -9.83 1.15
C THR A 241 -3.85 -9.66 1.42
N ALA A 242 -4.69 -10.29 0.62
CA ALA A 242 -6.15 -10.24 0.77
C ALA A 242 -6.62 -10.74 2.15
N GLY A 243 -5.95 -11.76 2.72
CA GLY A 243 -6.22 -12.24 4.07
C GLY A 243 -6.00 -11.17 5.15
N GLY A 244 -5.05 -10.26 4.93
CA GLY A 244 -4.80 -9.11 5.81
C GLY A 244 -5.98 -8.14 5.91
N ALA A 245 -6.83 -8.05 4.88
CA ALA A 245 -8.06 -7.26 4.94
C ALA A 245 -9.06 -7.84 5.94
N CYS A 246 -9.16 -9.16 6.02
CA CYS A 246 -10.04 -9.83 6.97
C CYS A 246 -9.60 -9.58 8.42
N THR A 247 -8.35 -9.87 8.73
CA THR A 247 -7.81 -9.70 10.10
C THR A 247 -7.75 -8.23 10.53
N GLY A 248 -7.42 -7.34 9.58
CA GLY A 248 -7.28 -5.90 9.84
C GLY A 248 -8.60 -5.13 9.98
N THR A 249 -9.75 -5.80 9.74
CA THR A 249 -11.08 -5.16 9.83
C THR A 249 -12.09 -5.97 10.66
N GLY A 250 -11.78 -7.23 10.96
CA GLY A 250 -12.71 -8.15 11.62
C GLY A 250 -13.86 -8.63 10.71
N VAL A 251 -13.75 -8.45 9.40
CA VAL A 251 -14.70 -8.98 8.42
C VAL A 251 -14.28 -10.40 8.03
N PRO A 252 -15.16 -11.40 8.15
CA PRO A 252 -14.79 -12.79 7.90
C PRO A 252 -14.58 -13.07 6.40
N PRO A 253 -13.71 -14.03 6.03
CA PRO A 253 -13.34 -14.30 4.65
C PRO A 253 -14.50 -14.56 3.69
N HIS A 254 -15.53 -15.30 4.14
CA HIS A 254 -16.71 -15.63 3.33
C HIS A 254 -17.62 -14.44 2.99
N ARG A 255 -17.33 -13.26 3.55
CA ARG A 255 -18.02 -12.00 3.22
C ARG A 255 -17.21 -11.14 2.28
N MET A 256 -16.06 -11.63 1.82
CA MET A 256 -15.21 -11.00 0.80
C MET A 256 -15.57 -11.63 -0.56
N ASP A 257 -16.25 -10.85 -1.40
CA ASP A 257 -16.87 -11.41 -2.61
C ASP A 257 -15.95 -11.36 -3.82
N ARG A 258 -14.95 -10.44 -3.82
CA ARG A 258 -14.08 -10.23 -4.97
C ARG A 258 -12.74 -9.64 -4.56
N VAL A 259 -11.66 -10.13 -5.19
CA VAL A 259 -10.30 -9.59 -5.06
C VAL A 259 -9.84 -9.02 -6.40
N VAL A 260 -9.48 -7.74 -6.41
CA VAL A 260 -8.90 -7.05 -7.55
C VAL A 260 -7.41 -6.84 -7.31
N GLY A 261 -6.58 -7.44 -8.16
CA GLY A 261 -5.13 -7.27 -8.16
C GLY A 261 -4.72 -6.11 -9.06
N VAL A 262 -3.86 -5.24 -8.57
CA VAL A 262 -3.28 -4.15 -9.36
C VAL A 262 -1.82 -4.46 -9.65
N MET A 263 -1.45 -4.45 -10.92
CA MET A 263 -0.07 -4.61 -11.37
C MET A 263 0.30 -3.52 -12.39
N LYS A 264 1.56 -3.10 -12.41
CA LYS A 264 2.10 -2.26 -13.47
C LYS A 264 2.39 -3.08 -14.72
N ALA A 265 2.43 -2.42 -15.83
CA ALA A 265 2.94 -3.01 -17.08
C ALA A 265 4.45 -3.35 -17.04
N TYR A 266 5.15 -3.02 -15.99
CA TYR A 266 6.54 -3.33 -15.66
C TYR A 266 6.70 -3.44 -14.14
N SER A 267 7.90 -3.72 -13.63
CA SER A 267 8.13 -3.85 -12.19
C SER A 267 8.80 -2.62 -11.62
N THR A 268 8.48 -2.25 -10.38
CA THR A 268 9.19 -1.20 -9.64
C THR A 268 9.33 -1.56 -8.18
N ARG A 269 10.42 -1.12 -7.56
CA ARG A 269 10.67 -1.31 -6.14
C ARG A 269 11.29 -0.06 -5.51
N VAL A 270 10.90 0.25 -4.28
CA VAL A 270 11.56 1.23 -3.41
C VAL A 270 12.29 0.49 -2.29
N GLY A 271 13.48 0.95 -1.93
CA GLY A 271 14.29 0.34 -0.87
C GLY A 271 15.14 -0.84 -1.34
N GLU A 272 15.71 -1.51 -0.36
CA GLU A 272 16.64 -2.61 -0.57
C GLU A 272 15.92 -3.94 -0.89
N GLY A 273 16.69 -4.98 -1.20
CA GLY A 273 16.20 -6.31 -1.49
C GLY A 273 16.09 -6.64 -2.98
N ALA A 274 15.82 -7.90 -3.28
CA ALA A 274 15.84 -8.42 -4.64
C ALA A 274 14.74 -7.84 -5.53
N LEU A 275 15.11 -7.52 -6.77
CA LEU A 275 14.21 -7.23 -7.89
C LEU A 275 14.79 -8.00 -9.11
N PRO A 276 14.44 -9.28 -9.30
CA PRO A 276 15.12 -10.14 -10.28
C PRO A 276 15.11 -9.59 -11.70
N THR A 277 14.09 -8.83 -12.07
CA THR A 277 13.93 -8.23 -13.40
C THR A 277 14.46 -6.81 -13.51
N GLU A 278 15.27 -6.34 -12.53
CA GLU A 278 15.82 -4.98 -12.52
C GLU A 278 16.62 -4.69 -13.78
N ASP A 279 16.41 -3.49 -14.35
CA ASP A 279 17.04 -3.05 -15.59
C ASP A 279 17.31 -1.54 -15.53
N ASP A 280 18.60 -1.19 -15.52
CA ASP A 280 19.05 0.21 -15.39
C ASP A 280 18.68 1.05 -16.62
N GLN A 281 18.65 0.47 -17.81
CA GLN A 281 18.32 1.20 -19.04
C GLN A 281 16.83 1.56 -19.06
N LEU A 282 15.96 0.61 -18.68
CA LEU A 282 14.54 0.88 -18.51
C LEU A 282 14.30 1.92 -17.39
N ALA A 283 15.00 1.78 -16.27
CA ALA A 283 14.93 2.74 -15.15
C ALA A 283 15.30 4.15 -15.59
N GLN A 284 16.44 4.32 -16.28
CA GLN A 284 16.88 5.61 -16.77
C GLN A 284 15.88 6.23 -17.76
N ARG A 285 15.33 5.41 -18.66
CA ARG A 285 14.30 5.85 -19.61
C ARG A 285 13.05 6.38 -18.89
N LEU A 286 12.54 5.63 -17.91
CA LEU A 286 11.37 6.04 -17.13
C LEU A 286 11.64 7.32 -16.32
N HIS A 287 12.82 7.43 -15.71
CA HIS A 287 13.23 8.64 -14.97
C HIS A 287 13.35 9.87 -15.88
N ASN A 288 13.88 9.71 -17.09
CA ASN A 288 13.97 10.80 -18.06
C ASN A 288 12.59 11.32 -18.52
N LEU A 289 11.57 10.46 -18.47
CA LEU A 289 10.17 10.82 -18.68
C LEU A 289 9.51 11.47 -17.45
N GLY A 290 10.27 11.76 -16.38
CA GLY A 290 9.74 12.29 -15.13
C GLY A 290 8.88 11.30 -14.33
N ARG A 291 9.04 9.99 -14.58
CA ARG A 291 8.29 8.91 -13.94
C ARG A 291 9.10 8.20 -12.87
N GLU A 292 8.42 7.38 -12.09
CA GLU A 292 8.99 6.46 -11.10
C GLU A 292 9.82 7.15 -10.02
N PHE A 293 9.23 8.21 -9.48
CA PHE A 293 9.69 8.86 -8.24
C PHE A 293 8.68 8.61 -7.11
N GLY A 294 9.17 8.41 -5.89
CA GLY A 294 8.34 8.20 -4.71
C GLY A 294 7.46 9.41 -4.40
N ALA A 295 6.15 9.22 -4.27
CA ALA A 295 5.21 10.32 -4.03
C ALA A 295 5.47 11.10 -2.75
N THR A 296 6.01 10.43 -1.71
CA THR A 296 6.26 11.02 -0.37
C THR A 296 7.70 11.49 -0.21
N THR A 297 8.68 10.73 -0.75
CA THR A 297 10.11 10.96 -0.50
C THR A 297 10.85 11.54 -1.68
N GLY A 298 10.26 11.57 -2.87
CA GLY A 298 10.93 11.94 -4.13
C GLY A 298 12.05 10.98 -4.57
N ARG A 299 12.30 9.88 -3.83
CA ARG A 299 13.34 8.90 -4.17
C ARG A 299 13.05 8.26 -5.52
N LYS A 300 14.09 8.06 -6.33
CA LYS A 300 14.03 7.26 -7.55
C LYS A 300 13.62 5.83 -7.18
N ARG A 301 12.69 5.25 -7.94
CA ARG A 301 12.35 3.83 -7.85
C ARG A 301 13.29 3.03 -8.72
N ARG A 302 13.73 1.88 -8.25
CA ARG A 302 14.33 0.84 -9.06
C ARG A 302 13.26 0.31 -10.00
N CYS A 303 13.59 0.10 -11.26
CA CYS A 303 12.66 -0.36 -12.27
C CYS A 303 13.19 -1.63 -12.93
N GLY A 304 12.28 -2.46 -13.39
CA GLY A 304 12.59 -3.71 -14.08
C GLY A 304 11.46 -4.11 -15.03
N TRP A 305 11.73 -5.09 -15.86
CA TRP A 305 10.76 -5.65 -16.79
C TRP A 305 9.59 -6.33 -16.06
N PHE A 306 8.50 -6.57 -16.76
CA PHE A 306 7.35 -7.26 -16.18
C PHE A 306 7.75 -8.67 -15.72
N ASP A 307 7.32 -9.01 -14.52
CA ASP A 307 7.65 -10.26 -13.84
C ASP A 307 6.40 -11.15 -13.70
N ALA A 308 6.26 -12.10 -14.61
CA ALA A 308 5.12 -13.01 -14.60
C ALA A 308 5.24 -14.07 -13.49
N VAL A 309 6.46 -14.42 -13.05
CA VAL A 309 6.67 -15.34 -11.93
C VAL A 309 6.11 -14.73 -10.64
N ALA A 310 6.48 -13.47 -10.39
CA ALA A 310 5.97 -12.72 -9.25
C ALA A 310 4.45 -12.55 -9.31
N THR A 311 3.91 -12.11 -10.44
CA THR A 311 2.47 -11.83 -10.52
C THR A 311 1.60 -13.09 -10.48
N ARG A 312 2.06 -14.24 -11.00
CA ARG A 312 1.40 -15.55 -10.82
C ARG A 312 1.34 -15.95 -9.34
N TYR A 313 2.47 -15.83 -8.63
CA TYR A 313 2.52 -16.11 -7.21
C TYR A 313 1.58 -15.19 -6.42
N ALA A 314 1.62 -13.88 -6.71
CA ALA A 314 0.71 -12.92 -6.09
C ALA A 314 -0.77 -13.26 -6.33
N ARG A 315 -1.12 -13.66 -7.56
CA ARG A 315 -2.49 -14.11 -7.88
C ARG A 315 -2.89 -15.33 -7.04
N MET A 316 -2.02 -16.31 -6.95
CA MET A 316 -2.26 -17.56 -6.23
C MET A 316 -2.57 -17.32 -4.74
N ILE A 317 -1.69 -16.57 -4.04
CA ILE A 317 -1.83 -16.38 -2.57
C ILE A 317 -2.95 -15.41 -2.20
N ASN A 318 -3.38 -14.56 -3.12
CA ASN A 318 -4.47 -13.59 -2.88
C ASN A 318 -5.82 -14.03 -3.42
N GLY A 319 -5.90 -15.10 -4.21
CA GLY A 319 -7.15 -15.52 -4.85
C GLY A 319 -7.70 -14.43 -5.77
N ILE A 320 -6.85 -13.82 -6.63
CA ILE A 320 -7.25 -12.68 -7.46
C ILE A 320 -8.22 -13.11 -8.55
N ASP A 321 -9.39 -12.49 -8.58
CA ASP A 321 -10.43 -12.69 -9.59
C ASP A 321 -10.20 -11.81 -10.82
N GLU A 322 -9.88 -10.53 -10.58
CA GLU A 322 -9.74 -9.53 -11.63
C GLU A 322 -8.41 -8.78 -11.53
N ILE A 323 -7.88 -8.37 -12.67
CA ILE A 323 -6.62 -7.64 -12.80
C ILE A 323 -6.87 -6.23 -13.35
N ALA A 324 -6.24 -5.25 -12.72
CA ALA A 324 -6.08 -3.90 -13.23
C ALA A 324 -4.62 -3.66 -13.61
N ILE A 325 -4.34 -3.37 -14.88
CA ILE A 325 -3.00 -3.03 -15.37
C ILE A 325 -2.84 -1.52 -15.37
N THR A 326 -1.73 -1.05 -14.81
CA THR A 326 -1.42 0.38 -14.71
C THR A 326 -0.13 0.75 -15.41
N ASN A 327 0.08 2.06 -15.60
CA ASN A 327 1.31 2.63 -16.15
C ASN A 327 1.70 2.08 -17.53
N LEU A 328 0.71 1.67 -18.35
CA LEU A 328 0.96 1.18 -19.70
C LEU A 328 1.72 2.20 -20.55
N ASP A 329 1.37 3.46 -20.41
CA ASP A 329 1.96 4.62 -21.08
C ASP A 329 3.44 4.85 -20.71
N GLY A 330 3.98 4.15 -19.70
CA GLY A 330 5.41 4.11 -19.40
C GLY A 330 6.22 3.32 -20.42
N LEU A 331 5.58 2.42 -21.15
CA LEU A 331 6.20 1.61 -22.19
C LEU A 331 5.97 2.14 -23.62
N ASP A 332 5.29 3.28 -23.77
CA ASP A 332 5.20 3.95 -25.06
C ASP A 332 6.60 4.16 -25.64
N HIS A 333 6.79 3.79 -26.91
CA HIS A 333 8.08 3.85 -27.61
C HIS A 333 9.21 2.93 -27.06
N VAL A 334 8.85 1.86 -26.34
CA VAL A 334 9.79 0.79 -25.92
C VAL A 334 9.61 -0.40 -26.87
N ASP A 335 10.72 -0.83 -27.51
CA ASP A 335 10.75 -1.96 -28.44
C ASP A 335 12.17 -2.54 -28.51
N PRO A 336 12.41 -3.84 -28.28
CA PRO A 336 11.42 -4.81 -27.76
C PRO A 336 11.09 -4.60 -26.28
N ILE A 337 9.97 -5.18 -25.83
CA ILE A 337 9.59 -5.27 -24.41
C ILE A 337 9.93 -6.67 -23.93
N ARG A 338 10.62 -6.79 -22.80
CA ARG A 338 10.94 -8.07 -22.18
C ARG A 338 9.93 -8.44 -21.10
N VAL A 339 9.58 -9.73 -21.06
CA VAL A 339 8.67 -10.30 -20.04
C VAL A 339 9.39 -11.47 -19.40
N CYS A 340 9.58 -11.43 -18.08
CA CYS A 340 10.16 -12.55 -17.35
C CYS A 340 9.08 -13.63 -17.16
N VAL A 341 9.31 -14.80 -17.73
CA VAL A 341 8.36 -15.92 -17.72
C VAL A 341 8.72 -17.03 -16.73
N ALA A 342 10.01 -17.11 -16.37
CA ALA A 342 10.56 -18.05 -15.38
C ALA A 342 11.81 -17.45 -14.73
N TYR A 343 12.26 -18.02 -13.61
CA TYR A 343 13.59 -17.77 -13.09
C TYR A 343 14.49 -18.99 -13.31
N ARG A 344 15.79 -18.74 -13.36
CA ARG A 344 16.81 -19.77 -13.32
C ARG A 344 17.67 -19.57 -12.08
N LEU A 345 17.84 -20.63 -11.28
CA LEU A 345 18.71 -20.65 -10.12
C LEU A 345 19.50 -21.97 -10.13
N ASN A 346 20.84 -21.91 -10.20
CA ASN A 346 21.70 -23.10 -10.26
C ASN A 346 21.19 -24.10 -11.32
N GLU A 347 20.99 -23.64 -12.54
CA GLU A 347 20.48 -24.40 -13.70
C GLU A 347 19.05 -24.94 -13.58
N LYS A 348 18.39 -24.76 -12.44
CA LYS A 348 16.99 -25.14 -12.26
C LYS A 348 16.05 -24.02 -12.69
N HIS A 349 15.06 -24.38 -13.49
CA HIS A 349 13.96 -23.47 -13.81
C HIS A 349 12.97 -23.42 -12.64
N LEU A 350 12.57 -22.21 -12.27
CA LEU A 350 11.59 -21.94 -11.23
C LEU A 350 10.42 -21.13 -11.83
N ASP A 351 9.21 -21.59 -11.58
CA ASP A 351 7.95 -20.94 -11.96
C ASP A 351 7.27 -20.21 -10.77
N VAL A 352 7.88 -20.33 -9.58
CA VAL A 352 7.54 -19.61 -8.35
C VAL A 352 8.77 -18.97 -7.73
N PRO A 353 8.65 -17.80 -7.10
CA PRO A 353 9.81 -17.16 -6.45
C PRO A 353 10.26 -17.97 -5.23
N PRO A 354 11.57 -18.14 -5.01
CA PRO A 354 12.07 -18.72 -3.78
C PRO A 354 11.77 -17.81 -2.59
N CYS A 355 11.48 -18.41 -1.42
CA CYS A 355 11.17 -17.65 -0.20
C CYS A 355 12.40 -16.99 0.43
N ASP A 356 13.58 -17.51 0.19
CA ASP A 356 14.84 -16.96 0.70
C ASP A 356 15.31 -15.77 -0.14
N ALA A 357 15.61 -14.65 0.52
CA ALA A 357 15.99 -13.40 -0.15
C ALA A 357 17.31 -13.52 -0.90
N SER A 358 18.26 -14.35 -0.42
CA SER A 358 19.55 -14.55 -1.09
C SER A 358 19.39 -15.40 -2.36
N HIS A 359 18.55 -16.44 -2.30
CA HIS A 359 18.19 -17.22 -3.47
C HIS A 359 17.47 -16.35 -4.51
N LEU A 360 16.51 -15.53 -4.07
CA LEU A 360 15.79 -14.63 -5.00
C LEU A 360 16.73 -13.60 -5.65
N ALA A 361 17.71 -13.07 -4.91
CA ALA A 361 18.70 -12.14 -5.43
C ALA A 361 19.64 -12.78 -6.48
N ASN A 362 19.84 -14.09 -6.40
CA ASN A 362 20.67 -14.85 -7.33
C ASN A 362 19.87 -15.49 -8.48
N CYS A 363 18.55 -15.27 -8.52
CA CYS A 363 17.73 -15.71 -9.64
C CYS A 363 18.04 -14.90 -10.91
N GLU A 364 18.30 -15.62 -12.00
CA GLU A 364 18.40 -15.03 -13.33
C GLU A 364 17.02 -15.07 -14.00
N PRO A 365 16.51 -13.94 -14.47
CA PRO A 365 15.23 -13.91 -15.17
C PRO A 365 15.35 -14.54 -16.57
N VAL A 366 14.43 -15.42 -16.92
CA VAL A 366 14.28 -15.95 -18.28
C VAL A 366 13.26 -15.08 -19.01
N TYR A 367 13.72 -14.40 -20.05
CA TYR A 367 12.89 -13.43 -20.77
C TYR A 367 12.35 -13.98 -22.07
N GLU A 368 11.11 -13.61 -22.38
CA GLU A 368 10.56 -13.58 -23.71
C GLU A 368 10.48 -12.13 -24.21
N GLU A 369 10.84 -11.89 -25.46
CA GLU A 369 10.74 -10.58 -26.08
C GLU A 369 9.44 -10.47 -26.89
N VAL A 370 8.70 -9.40 -26.64
CA VAL A 370 7.48 -9.08 -27.38
C VAL A 370 7.65 -7.75 -28.10
N ARG A 371 7.01 -7.65 -29.26
CA ARG A 371 7.04 -6.41 -30.04
C ARG A 371 6.38 -5.28 -29.26
N GLY A 372 7.09 -4.17 -29.12
CA GLY A 372 6.59 -2.93 -28.56
C GLY A 372 5.69 -2.16 -29.53
N TRP A 373 5.29 -0.98 -29.10
CA TRP A 373 4.49 -0.05 -29.90
C TRP A 373 5.12 1.34 -29.89
N ASN A 374 5.29 1.94 -31.07
CA ASN A 374 5.86 3.27 -31.24
C ASN A 374 4.77 4.34 -31.35
N ALA A 375 3.84 4.35 -30.41
CA ALA A 375 2.71 5.27 -30.40
C ALA A 375 2.27 5.57 -28.95
N SER A 376 1.74 6.76 -28.71
CA SER A 376 1.19 7.10 -27.41
C SER A 376 -0.13 6.37 -27.14
N THR A 377 -0.24 5.80 -25.94
CA THR A 377 -1.48 5.17 -25.44
C THR A 377 -2.38 6.14 -24.66
N HIS A 378 -1.87 7.32 -24.31
CA HIS A 378 -2.48 8.28 -23.38
C HIS A 378 -3.91 8.73 -23.80
N ALA A 379 -4.15 8.87 -25.10
CA ALA A 379 -5.46 9.31 -25.62
C ALA A 379 -6.53 8.20 -25.65
N ALA A 380 -6.14 6.92 -25.49
CA ALA A 380 -7.07 5.81 -25.56
C ALA A 380 -8.08 5.83 -24.39
N ARG A 381 -9.36 5.66 -24.69
CA ARG A 381 -10.46 5.56 -23.71
C ARG A 381 -11.24 4.25 -23.85
N LYS A 382 -10.98 3.50 -24.92
CA LYS A 382 -11.51 2.16 -25.18
C LYS A 382 -10.37 1.23 -25.52
N PHE A 383 -10.50 -0.04 -25.19
CA PHE A 383 -9.46 -1.05 -25.44
C PHE A 383 -9.12 -1.16 -26.94
N SER A 384 -10.11 -1.00 -27.81
CA SER A 384 -9.93 -1.03 -29.28
C SER A 384 -9.08 0.13 -29.82
N GLN A 385 -8.97 1.24 -29.10
CA GLN A 385 -8.17 2.40 -29.48
C GLN A 385 -6.68 2.26 -29.17
N LEU A 386 -6.30 1.26 -28.36
CA LEU A 386 -4.90 0.96 -28.09
C LEU A 386 -4.21 0.40 -29.33
N PRO A 387 -2.91 0.69 -29.55
CA PRO A 387 -2.12 0.05 -30.60
C PRO A 387 -2.22 -1.48 -30.53
N SER A 388 -2.19 -2.14 -31.68
CA SER A 388 -2.35 -3.60 -31.77
C SER A 388 -1.32 -4.35 -30.91
N ALA A 389 -0.05 -3.92 -30.94
CA ALA A 389 1.00 -4.51 -30.13
C ALA A 389 0.74 -4.30 -28.62
N ALA A 390 0.26 -3.11 -28.19
CA ALA A 390 -0.11 -2.85 -26.79
C ALA A 390 -1.24 -3.78 -26.32
N ARG A 391 -2.27 -4.01 -27.18
CA ARG A 391 -3.35 -4.94 -26.85
C ARG A 391 -2.86 -6.38 -26.73
N LYS A 392 -1.92 -6.81 -27.60
CA LYS A 392 -1.29 -8.13 -27.52
C LYS A 392 -0.47 -8.27 -26.24
N TYR A 393 0.34 -7.27 -25.90
CA TYR A 393 1.12 -7.23 -24.68
C TYR A 393 0.24 -7.36 -23.42
N ILE A 394 -0.82 -6.55 -23.31
CA ILE A 394 -1.77 -6.58 -22.19
C ILE A 394 -2.40 -7.97 -22.02
N ARG A 395 -2.85 -8.58 -23.13
CA ARG A 395 -3.43 -9.93 -23.10
C ARG A 395 -2.40 -10.96 -22.66
N TYR A 396 -1.20 -10.89 -23.21
CA TYR A 396 -0.11 -11.80 -22.90
C TYR A 396 0.25 -11.79 -21.41
N ILE A 397 0.50 -10.61 -20.82
CA ILE A 397 0.82 -10.54 -19.39
C ILE A 397 -0.37 -10.91 -18.49
N SER A 398 -1.61 -10.70 -18.95
CA SER A 398 -2.82 -11.13 -18.24
C SER A 398 -2.96 -12.65 -18.27
N GLU A 399 -2.70 -13.30 -19.40
CA GLU A 399 -2.70 -14.75 -19.57
C GLU A 399 -1.62 -15.41 -18.73
N LEU A 400 -0.40 -14.89 -18.77
CA LEU A 400 0.71 -15.35 -17.93
C LEU A 400 0.40 -15.24 -16.44
N THR A 401 -0.30 -14.20 -16.03
CA THR A 401 -0.71 -14.00 -14.63
C THR A 401 -1.91 -14.88 -14.26
N GLY A 402 -2.80 -15.15 -15.22
CA GLY A 402 -3.97 -16.03 -15.10
C GLY A 402 -5.20 -15.38 -14.46
N GLY A 403 -5.33 -14.04 -14.49
CA GLY A 403 -6.50 -13.32 -13.97
C GLY A 403 -7.32 -12.67 -15.09
N LYS A 404 -8.61 -12.41 -14.83
CA LYS A 404 -9.49 -11.71 -15.75
C LYS A 404 -9.12 -10.22 -15.82
N LEU A 405 -8.73 -9.74 -17.00
CA LEU A 405 -8.48 -8.32 -17.20
C LEU A 405 -9.77 -7.51 -17.07
N SER A 406 -9.78 -6.51 -16.19
CA SER A 406 -10.95 -5.64 -15.96
C SER A 406 -10.67 -4.16 -16.20
N MET A 407 -9.43 -3.71 -16.01
CA MET A 407 -9.07 -2.30 -16.18
C MET A 407 -7.66 -2.13 -16.75
N VAL A 408 -7.48 -1.09 -17.58
CA VAL A 408 -6.16 -0.66 -18.09
C VAL A 408 -6.01 0.85 -17.90
N SER A 409 -4.94 1.27 -17.24
CA SER A 409 -4.61 2.68 -17.00
C SER A 409 -3.55 3.15 -17.99
N VAL A 410 -3.85 4.24 -18.71
CA VAL A 410 -3.01 4.84 -19.77
C VAL A 410 -2.54 6.25 -19.44
N GLY A 411 -2.61 6.66 -18.17
CA GLY A 411 -2.17 7.99 -17.70
C GLY A 411 -2.58 8.22 -16.24
N PRO A 412 -2.23 9.37 -15.64
CA PRO A 412 -2.43 9.62 -14.21
C PRO A 412 -3.87 9.98 -13.81
N ALA A 413 -4.68 10.54 -14.72
CA ALA A 413 -6.01 11.01 -14.37
C ALA A 413 -7.05 9.87 -14.36
N ARG A 414 -8.14 10.05 -13.60
CA ARG A 414 -9.25 9.08 -13.48
C ARG A 414 -9.82 8.67 -14.85
N GLY A 415 -10.08 9.64 -15.73
CA GLY A 415 -10.64 9.41 -17.07
C GLY A 415 -9.69 8.67 -18.03
N GLU A 416 -8.44 8.43 -17.62
CA GLU A 416 -7.43 7.69 -18.37
C GLU A 416 -7.37 6.22 -17.91
N THR A 417 -8.51 5.69 -17.46
CA THR A 417 -8.69 4.28 -17.13
C THR A 417 -9.74 3.69 -18.06
N ILE A 418 -9.32 2.71 -18.85
CA ILE A 418 -10.19 1.89 -19.70
C ILE A 418 -10.80 0.80 -18.82
N ILE A 419 -12.12 0.71 -18.79
CA ILE A 419 -12.88 -0.35 -18.09
C ILE A 419 -13.36 -1.34 -19.15
N LEU A 420 -13.17 -2.65 -18.89
CA LEU A 420 -13.47 -3.75 -19.81
C LEU A 420 -14.73 -4.52 -19.39
#